data_e4a9db60f62470cc4fd3b2db1b27adea
#
_entry.id   e4a9db60f62470cc4fd3b2db1b27adea
#
_cell.length_a   1.000
_cell.length_b   1.000
_cell.length_c   1.000
_cell.angle_alpha   90.00
_cell.angle_beta   90.00
_cell.angle_gamma   90.00
#
_symmetry.space_group_name_H-M   'P 1'
#
loop_
_entity.id
_entity.type
_entity.pdbx_description
1 polymer ?
#
loop_
_entity_poly.entity_id
_entity_poly.type
_entity_poly.pdbx_seq_one_letter_code
_entity_poly.pdbx_strand_id
1 'polypeptide(L)'
;MASSSTPQTPLLYSCIAHNTTILTECTTSASSQTSSLASLILPKISHDSPQKLTYTHGSHHIHYMSEAPSAHEDNPSAGGLTFLVIADSSLGRRVPFGFLFEIRKRFFGEFNLATTDFADLPNYGAGGFNAELRRLMVEYGTTSGGRDDAISNVQREMDDVRGIMTRNIEGLLERGERIDLLVDKTDRLGGSAREFRVRSRGLKRQMWWKNVKLMALLVLVIVLIIVAIVIAVKNATG
;
A
#
# COMPACT_ATOMS: atom_id res chain seq x y z
N MET A 1 19.83 0.15 26.96
CA MET A 1 19.29 -0.31 25.65
C MET A 1 17.79 -0.39 25.80
N ALA A 2 17.07 0.62 25.31
CA ALA A 2 15.61 0.61 25.35
C ALA A 2 15.10 -0.33 24.25
N SER A 3 14.54 -1.45 24.64
CA SER A 3 13.75 -2.31 23.75
C SER A 3 12.56 -1.49 23.25
N SER A 4 12.59 -1.08 21.99
CA SER A 4 11.42 -0.51 21.32
C SER A 4 10.40 -1.63 21.14
N SER A 5 9.55 -1.85 22.15
CA SER A 5 8.40 -2.72 22.02
C SER A 5 7.48 -2.11 20.98
N THR A 6 7.50 -2.66 19.79
CA THR A 6 6.50 -2.35 18.77
C THR A 6 5.12 -2.68 19.38
N PRO A 7 4.16 -1.75 19.39
CA PRO A 7 2.85 -2.03 19.95
C PRO A 7 2.23 -3.22 19.22
N GLN A 8 1.91 -4.27 19.99
CA GLN A 8 1.22 -5.44 19.45
C GLN A 8 -0.17 -5.02 19.00
N THR A 9 -0.42 -5.16 17.72
CA THR A 9 -1.74 -4.95 17.12
C THR A 9 -2.22 -6.25 16.49
N PRO A 10 -3.51 -6.57 16.57
CA PRO A 10 -4.07 -7.76 15.92
C PRO A 10 -4.13 -7.65 14.38
N LEU A 11 -3.78 -6.50 13.80
CA LEU A 11 -3.45 -6.39 12.37
C LEU A 11 -1.97 -6.70 12.20
N LEU A 12 -1.65 -7.87 11.66
CA LEU A 12 -0.31 -8.45 11.68
C LEU A 12 0.56 -8.02 10.52
N TYR A 13 -0.04 -7.87 9.34
CA TYR A 13 0.62 -7.52 8.10
C TYR A 13 -0.36 -6.78 7.18
N SER A 14 0.12 -5.82 6.41
CA SER A 14 -0.64 -5.23 5.32
C SER A 14 0.28 -4.85 4.18
N CYS A 15 -0.22 -4.96 2.95
CA CYS A 15 0.47 -4.48 1.76
C CYS A 15 -0.51 -3.87 0.75
N ILE A 16 0.05 -3.03 -0.11
CA ILE A 16 -0.57 -2.59 -1.36
C ILE A 16 0.32 -3.10 -2.49
N ALA A 17 -0.28 -3.81 -3.42
CA ALA A 17 0.43 -4.40 -4.56
C ALA A 17 -0.25 -4.03 -5.87
N HIS A 18 0.52 -3.99 -6.96
CA HIS A 18 0.01 -3.98 -8.32
C HIS A 18 0.29 -5.36 -8.93
N ASN A 19 -0.77 -6.13 -9.18
CA ASN A 19 -0.67 -7.55 -9.50
C ASN A 19 0.19 -8.29 -8.44
N THR A 20 1.38 -8.78 -8.82
CA THR A 20 2.32 -9.46 -7.93
C THR A 20 3.42 -8.55 -7.35
N THR A 21 3.50 -7.31 -7.82
CA THR A 21 4.54 -6.35 -7.39
C THR A 21 4.09 -5.62 -6.13
N ILE A 22 4.78 -5.83 -5.02
CA ILE A 22 4.49 -5.14 -3.76
C ILE A 22 5.00 -3.70 -3.85
N LEU A 23 4.08 -2.73 -3.79
CA LEU A 23 4.40 -1.31 -3.84
C LEU A 23 4.75 -0.74 -2.46
N THR A 24 4.10 -1.23 -1.42
CA THR A 24 4.33 -0.85 -0.02
C THR A 24 3.84 -1.98 0.90
N GLU A 25 4.52 -2.20 2.00
CA GLU A 25 4.10 -3.19 3.01
C GLU A 25 4.50 -2.76 4.42
N CYS A 26 3.79 -3.27 5.40
CA CYS A 26 4.12 -3.11 6.81
C CYS A 26 3.78 -4.39 7.58
N THR A 27 4.71 -4.83 8.42
CA THR A 27 4.47 -5.90 9.39
C THR A 27 4.56 -5.37 10.81
N THR A 28 3.67 -5.83 11.66
CA THR A 28 3.67 -5.59 13.11
C THR A 28 3.98 -6.88 13.87
N SER A 29 3.93 -8.02 13.17
CA SER A 29 4.30 -9.33 13.71
C SER A 29 5.81 -9.58 13.55
N ALA A 30 6.40 -10.25 14.52
CA ALA A 30 7.77 -10.77 14.42
C ALA A 30 7.87 -12.02 13.52
N SER A 31 6.73 -12.57 13.09
CA SER A 31 6.66 -13.75 12.23
C SER A 31 6.85 -13.37 10.76
N SER A 32 7.80 -14.01 10.08
CA SER A 32 8.02 -13.88 8.65
C SER A 32 6.90 -14.54 7.81
N GLN A 33 6.09 -15.41 8.41
CA GLN A 33 5.05 -16.16 7.73
C GLN A 33 3.97 -15.27 7.08
N THR A 34 3.69 -14.09 7.64
CA THR A 34 2.63 -13.21 7.11
C THR A 34 2.96 -12.60 5.75
N SER A 35 4.20 -12.19 5.51
CA SER A 35 4.63 -11.68 4.20
C SER A 35 4.65 -12.79 3.14
N SER A 36 5.06 -14.00 3.54
CA SER A 36 5.06 -15.16 2.67
C SER A 36 3.64 -15.57 2.26
N LEU A 37 2.66 -15.50 3.17
CA LEU A 37 1.24 -15.71 2.85
C LEU A 37 0.71 -14.69 1.84
N ALA A 38 1.08 -13.41 1.99
CA ALA A 38 0.69 -12.39 1.02
C ALA A 38 1.27 -12.68 -0.37
N SER A 39 2.56 -13.03 -0.46
CA SER A 39 3.22 -13.40 -1.72
C SER A 39 2.61 -14.64 -2.39
N LEU A 40 2.05 -15.56 -1.60
CA LEU A 40 1.34 -16.74 -2.10
C LEU A 40 -0.01 -16.38 -2.71
N ILE A 41 -0.73 -15.42 -2.10
CA ILE A 41 -2.10 -15.07 -2.48
C ILE A 41 -2.12 -14.09 -3.66
N LEU A 42 -1.23 -13.12 -3.71
CA LEU A 42 -1.21 -12.08 -4.74
C LEU A 42 -1.31 -12.63 -6.18
N PRO A 43 -0.57 -13.67 -6.58
CA PRO A 43 -0.67 -14.24 -7.93
C PRO A 43 -2.01 -14.93 -8.23
N LYS A 44 -2.82 -15.21 -7.23
CA LYS A 44 -4.11 -15.91 -7.36
C LYS A 44 -5.31 -14.95 -7.34
N ILE A 45 -5.06 -13.65 -7.18
CA ILE A 45 -6.10 -12.62 -7.20
C ILE A 45 -6.40 -12.24 -8.65
N SER A 46 -7.66 -12.39 -9.08
CA SER A 46 -8.13 -11.85 -10.35
C SER A 46 -8.45 -10.36 -10.23
N HIS A 47 -8.18 -9.63 -11.31
CA HIS A 47 -8.50 -8.21 -11.48
C HIS A 47 -9.51 -7.98 -12.63
N ASP A 48 -10.21 -9.04 -13.08
CA ASP A 48 -11.23 -8.94 -14.13
C ASP A 48 -12.45 -8.12 -13.68
N SER A 49 -12.73 -8.17 -12.38
CA SER A 49 -13.77 -7.38 -11.71
C SER A 49 -13.33 -6.98 -10.30
N PRO A 50 -13.82 -5.85 -9.74
CA PRO A 50 -13.52 -5.49 -8.36
C PRO A 50 -13.97 -6.59 -7.41
N GLN A 51 -13.09 -7.01 -6.50
CA GLN A 51 -13.38 -8.10 -5.56
C GLN A 51 -13.09 -7.71 -4.12
N LYS A 52 -13.87 -8.26 -3.20
CA LYS A 52 -13.67 -8.22 -1.75
C LYS A 52 -13.80 -9.65 -1.24
N LEU A 53 -12.76 -10.18 -0.62
CA LEU A 53 -12.74 -11.57 -0.21
C LEU A 53 -11.93 -11.77 1.07
N THR A 54 -12.28 -12.82 1.82
CA THR A 54 -11.55 -13.26 3.00
C THR A 54 -11.08 -14.70 2.80
N TYR A 55 -9.79 -14.95 3.02
CA TYR A 55 -9.27 -16.30 3.20
C TYR A 55 -9.00 -16.58 4.67
N THR A 56 -9.30 -17.81 5.10
CA THR A 56 -8.99 -18.29 6.45
C THR A 56 -7.77 -19.21 6.42
N HIS A 57 -6.86 -19.03 7.37
CA HIS A 57 -5.69 -19.89 7.59
C HIS A 57 -5.38 -19.97 9.08
N GLY A 58 -5.72 -21.09 9.72
CA GLY A 58 -5.57 -21.27 11.16
C GLY A 58 -6.27 -20.16 11.96
N SER A 59 -5.52 -19.46 12.81
CA SER A 59 -5.99 -18.32 13.60
C SER A 59 -5.92 -16.98 12.85
N HIS A 60 -5.53 -16.96 11.58
CA HIS A 60 -5.38 -15.75 10.79
C HIS A 60 -6.43 -15.68 9.69
N HIS A 61 -6.92 -14.47 9.45
CA HIS A 61 -7.74 -14.14 8.29
C HIS A 61 -6.97 -13.19 7.38
N ILE A 62 -7.01 -13.49 6.08
CA ILE A 62 -6.44 -12.66 5.04
C ILE A 62 -7.59 -12.00 4.30
N HIS A 63 -7.71 -10.69 4.43
CA HIS A 63 -8.72 -9.89 3.77
C HIS A 63 -8.08 -9.10 2.65
N TYR A 64 -8.74 -9.02 1.51
CA TYR A 64 -8.27 -8.17 0.44
C TYR A 64 -9.42 -7.50 -0.32
N MET A 65 -9.07 -6.40 -0.95
CA MET A 65 -9.87 -5.72 -1.97
C MET A 65 -8.99 -5.57 -3.21
N SER A 66 -9.47 -6.02 -4.37
CA SER A 66 -8.81 -5.79 -5.65
C SER A 66 -9.61 -4.82 -6.50
N GLU A 67 -8.89 -3.91 -7.16
CA GLU A 67 -9.43 -3.02 -8.17
C GLU A 67 -9.49 -3.74 -9.53
N ALA A 68 -10.29 -3.23 -10.44
CA ALA A 68 -10.35 -3.71 -11.82
C ALA A 68 -10.26 -2.54 -12.79
N PRO A 69 -9.76 -2.74 -14.03
CA PRO A 69 -9.69 -1.69 -15.04
C PRO A 69 -11.05 -1.04 -15.33
N SER A 70 -12.13 -1.81 -15.26
CA SER A 70 -13.51 -1.32 -15.44
C SER A 70 -13.99 -0.32 -14.39
N ALA A 71 -13.33 -0.26 -13.23
CA ALA A 71 -13.61 0.71 -12.18
C ALA A 71 -12.78 2.01 -12.32
N HIS A 72 -11.82 2.02 -13.24
CA HIS A 72 -10.86 3.11 -13.43
C HIS A 72 -10.64 3.41 -14.92
N GLU A 73 -11.70 3.84 -15.62
CA GLU A 73 -11.67 4.08 -17.07
C GLU A 73 -10.62 5.14 -17.45
N ASP A 74 -10.44 6.18 -16.63
CA ASP A 74 -9.45 7.24 -16.83
C ASP A 74 -8.00 6.80 -16.56
N ASN A 75 -7.81 5.73 -15.77
CA ASN A 75 -6.49 5.16 -15.46
C ASN A 75 -6.58 3.64 -15.27
N PRO A 76 -6.55 2.86 -16.37
CA PRO A 76 -6.64 1.40 -16.30
C PRO A 76 -5.52 0.74 -15.49
N SER A 77 -4.36 1.39 -15.31
CA SER A 77 -3.26 0.84 -14.50
C SER A 77 -3.64 0.70 -13.02
N ALA A 78 -4.57 1.50 -12.52
CA ALA A 78 -5.10 1.34 -11.16
C ALA A 78 -5.90 0.05 -10.98
N GLY A 79 -6.39 -0.54 -12.07
CA GLY A 79 -7.14 -1.79 -12.05
C GLY A 79 -6.35 -3.01 -11.61
N GLY A 80 -5.01 -2.95 -11.59
CA GLY A 80 -4.15 -4.01 -11.04
C GLY A 80 -3.88 -3.91 -9.55
N LEU A 81 -4.44 -2.89 -8.86
CA LEU A 81 -4.15 -2.67 -7.45
C LEU A 81 -4.91 -3.65 -6.55
N THR A 82 -4.20 -4.14 -5.55
CA THR A 82 -4.73 -4.95 -4.44
C THR A 82 -4.32 -4.34 -3.11
N PHE A 83 -5.29 -4.15 -2.22
CA PHE A 83 -5.13 -3.77 -0.82
C PHE A 83 -5.36 -5.02 0.03
N LEU A 84 -4.36 -5.44 0.80
CA LEU A 84 -4.39 -6.70 1.55
C LEU A 84 -4.01 -6.47 3.00
N VAL A 85 -4.70 -7.16 3.92
CA VAL A 85 -4.38 -7.20 5.34
C VAL A 85 -4.51 -8.62 5.88
N ILE A 86 -3.54 -9.02 6.72
CA ILE A 86 -3.60 -10.24 7.51
C ILE A 86 -3.86 -9.85 8.96
N ALA A 87 -4.90 -10.41 9.54
CA ALA A 87 -5.37 -10.09 10.87
C ALA A 87 -5.63 -11.35 11.70
N ASP A 88 -5.62 -11.19 13.02
CA ASP A 88 -6.12 -12.22 13.93
C ASP A 88 -7.62 -12.43 13.69
N SER A 89 -8.05 -13.69 13.71
CA SER A 89 -9.44 -14.09 13.46
C SER A 89 -10.46 -13.47 14.43
N SER A 90 -10.01 -13.07 15.62
CA SER A 90 -10.85 -12.43 16.64
C SER A 90 -11.39 -11.06 16.21
N LEU A 91 -10.74 -10.36 15.27
CA LEU A 91 -11.22 -9.08 14.74
C LEU A 91 -12.44 -9.21 13.82
N GLY A 92 -12.77 -10.44 13.39
CA GLY A 92 -13.81 -10.64 12.39
C GLY A 92 -13.47 -9.97 11.05
N ARG A 93 -14.49 -9.49 10.35
CA ARG A 93 -14.32 -8.84 9.02
C ARG A 93 -14.43 -7.31 9.08
N ARG A 94 -15.19 -6.79 10.02
CA ARG A 94 -15.56 -5.38 10.06
C ARG A 94 -14.34 -4.45 10.21
N VAL A 95 -13.47 -4.71 11.17
CA VAL A 95 -12.26 -3.89 11.43
C VAL A 95 -11.26 -3.99 10.27
N PRO A 96 -10.89 -5.20 9.78
CA PRO A 96 -9.98 -5.31 8.65
C PRO A 96 -10.49 -4.65 7.37
N PHE A 97 -11.77 -4.78 7.01
CA PHE A 97 -12.30 -4.09 5.82
C PHE A 97 -12.40 -2.59 6.01
N GLY A 98 -12.77 -2.09 7.20
CA GLY A 98 -12.72 -0.66 7.50
C GLY A 98 -11.30 -0.10 7.32
N PHE A 99 -10.28 -0.82 7.78
CA PHE A 99 -8.88 -0.50 7.54
C PHE A 99 -8.54 -0.51 6.04
N LEU A 100 -8.98 -1.52 5.27
CA LEU A 100 -8.73 -1.59 3.83
C LEU A 100 -9.35 -0.43 3.07
N PHE A 101 -10.56 -0.02 3.39
CA PHE A 101 -11.20 1.16 2.80
C PHE A 101 -10.41 2.44 3.09
N GLU A 102 -9.95 2.61 4.33
CA GLU A 102 -9.19 3.80 4.70
C GLU A 102 -7.82 3.85 4.01
N ILE A 103 -7.06 2.74 3.95
CA ILE A 103 -5.78 2.75 3.25
C ILE A 103 -5.97 2.98 1.75
N ARG A 104 -7.02 2.43 1.12
CA ARG A 104 -7.37 2.69 -0.27
C ARG A 104 -7.62 4.19 -0.51
N LYS A 105 -8.48 4.80 0.30
CA LYS A 105 -8.80 6.23 0.22
C LYS A 105 -7.57 7.10 0.35
N ARG A 106 -6.70 6.84 1.34
CA ARG A 106 -5.47 7.61 1.56
C ARG A 106 -4.44 7.38 0.47
N PHE A 107 -4.30 6.16 0.01
CA PHE A 107 -3.38 5.82 -1.07
C PHE A 107 -3.73 6.59 -2.35
N PHE A 108 -4.99 6.60 -2.76
CA PHE A 108 -5.44 7.40 -3.90
C PHE A 108 -5.42 8.93 -3.65
N GLY A 109 -5.42 9.35 -2.39
CA GLY A 109 -5.19 10.75 -2.02
C GLY A 109 -3.73 11.18 -2.17
N GLU A 110 -2.77 10.27 -1.93
CA GLU A 110 -1.33 10.53 -2.05
C GLU A 110 -0.83 10.31 -3.49
N PHE A 111 -1.31 9.26 -4.15
CA PHE A 111 -0.99 8.92 -5.54
C PHE A 111 -2.14 9.31 -6.45
N ASN A 112 -1.97 10.43 -7.14
CA ASN A 112 -3.01 10.96 -8.03
C ASN A 112 -3.33 9.97 -9.15
N LEU A 113 -4.58 9.51 -9.20
CA LEU A 113 -5.09 8.59 -10.22
C LEU A 113 -4.88 9.11 -11.66
N ALA A 114 -4.98 10.42 -11.89
CA ALA A 114 -4.86 10.98 -13.23
C ALA A 114 -3.42 11.02 -13.77
N THR A 115 -2.40 10.93 -12.89
CA THR A 115 -0.99 11.16 -13.28
C THR A 115 -0.05 10.01 -12.93
N THR A 116 -0.49 9.05 -12.11
CA THR A 116 0.34 7.94 -11.66
C THR A 116 0.08 6.71 -12.50
N ASP A 117 1.09 6.22 -13.21
CA ASP A 117 1.06 4.87 -13.79
C ASP A 117 1.49 3.86 -12.72
N PHE A 118 0.52 3.11 -12.21
CA PHE A 118 0.77 2.12 -11.16
C PHE A 118 1.47 0.86 -11.69
N ALA A 119 1.36 0.58 -12.98
CA ALA A 119 2.03 -0.55 -13.63
C ALA A 119 3.53 -0.34 -13.74
N ASP A 120 3.97 0.90 -13.90
CA ASP A 120 5.39 1.28 -14.01
C ASP A 120 6.09 1.45 -12.64
N LEU A 121 5.34 1.41 -11.54
CA LEU A 121 5.96 1.52 -10.23
C LEU A 121 6.82 0.28 -9.92
N PRO A 122 8.10 0.48 -9.57
CA PRO A 122 8.97 -0.64 -9.18
C PRO A 122 8.53 -1.23 -7.84
N ASN A 123 9.06 -2.41 -7.55
CA ASN A 123 8.89 -3.01 -6.21
C ASN A 123 9.27 -2.00 -5.13
N TYR A 124 8.40 -1.81 -4.13
CA TYR A 124 8.47 -0.76 -3.10
C TYR A 124 8.45 0.67 -3.63
N GLY A 125 7.90 0.91 -4.84
CA GLY A 125 7.79 2.23 -5.44
C GLY A 125 6.93 3.23 -4.63
N ALA A 126 6.01 2.73 -3.82
CA ALA A 126 5.21 3.50 -2.87
C ALA A 126 5.71 3.39 -1.41
N GLY A 127 6.99 3.11 -1.19
CA GLY A 127 7.56 2.92 0.16
C GLY A 127 7.43 4.12 1.10
N GLY A 128 7.16 5.32 0.58
CA GLY A 128 6.82 6.50 1.38
C GLY A 128 5.55 6.32 2.21
N PHE A 129 4.60 5.53 1.71
CA PHE A 129 3.33 5.25 2.38
C PHE A 129 3.45 4.28 3.57
N ASN A 130 4.59 3.61 3.76
CA ASN A 130 4.79 2.65 4.86
C ASN A 130 4.54 3.23 6.25
N ALA A 131 4.90 4.49 6.48
CA ALA A 131 4.70 5.14 7.78
C ALA A 131 3.20 5.31 8.08
N GLU A 132 2.44 5.71 7.05
CA GLU A 132 0.99 5.87 7.15
C GLU A 132 0.31 4.50 7.32
N LEU A 133 0.73 3.49 6.57
CA LEU A 133 0.24 2.13 6.69
C LEU A 133 0.43 1.59 8.13
N ARG A 134 1.61 1.79 8.71
CA ARG A 134 1.91 1.42 10.10
C ARG A 134 1.03 2.15 11.10
N ARG A 135 0.86 3.47 10.92
CA ARG A 135 0.03 4.30 11.80
C ARG A 135 -1.40 3.77 11.83
N LEU A 136 -1.97 3.52 10.66
CA LEU A 136 -3.34 3.01 10.52
C LEU A 136 -3.48 1.59 11.09
N MET A 137 -2.49 0.70 10.90
CA MET A 137 -2.52 -0.64 11.49
C MET A 137 -2.59 -0.58 13.02
N VAL A 138 -1.85 0.33 13.65
CA VAL A 138 -1.89 0.51 15.10
C VAL A 138 -3.22 1.12 15.53
N GLU A 139 -3.68 2.17 14.85
CA GLU A 139 -4.92 2.89 15.14
C GLU A 139 -6.14 1.95 15.11
N TYR A 140 -6.31 1.20 14.01
CA TYR A 140 -7.42 0.27 13.84
C TYR A 140 -7.29 -0.98 14.71
N GLY A 141 -6.08 -1.40 15.03
CA GLY A 141 -5.84 -2.59 15.84
C GLY A 141 -5.99 -2.39 17.33
N THR A 142 -5.67 -1.19 17.86
CA THR A 142 -5.56 -0.97 19.33
C THR A 142 -6.64 -0.08 19.92
N THR A 143 -7.20 0.86 19.16
CA THR A 143 -8.10 1.88 19.70
C THR A 143 -9.57 1.53 19.46
N SER A 144 -10.38 1.48 20.53
CA SER A 144 -11.83 1.32 20.41
C SER A 144 -12.46 2.53 19.68
N GLY A 145 -12.00 3.75 19.93
CA GLY A 145 -12.45 4.96 19.24
C GLY A 145 -12.06 4.98 17.77
N GLY A 146 -10.85 4.57 17.39
CA GLY A 146 -10.45 4.43 15.99
C GLY A 146 -11.27 3.40 15.23
N ARG A 147 -11.80 2.39 15.93
CA ARG A 147 -12.74 1.40 15.35
C ARG A 147 -14.11 2.01 15.08
N ASP A 148 -14.62 2.83 15.97
CA ASP A 148 -15.98 3.38 15.86
C ASP A 148 -16.05 4.57 14.88
N ASP A 149 -15.04 5.45 14.88
CA ASP A 149 -14.94 6.57 13.93
C ASP A 149 -14.67 6.09 12.49
N ALA A 150 -13.80 5.09 12.32
CA ALA A 150 -13.51 4.50 11.04
C ALA A 150 -14.72 3.73 10.47
N ILE A 151 -15.49 3.12 11.34
CA ILE A 151 -16.73 2.41 10.99
C ILE A 151 -17.83 3.39 10.58
N SER A 152 -17.95 4.55 11.25
CA SER A 152 -18.97 5.55 10.94
C SER A 152 -18.71 6.27 9.61
N ASN A 153 -17.44 6.53 9.28
CA ASN A 153 -17.06 7.21 8.04
C ASN A 153 -17.23 6.33 6.78
N VAL A 154 -17.35 5.02 6.94
CA VAL A 154 -17.46 4.05 5.84
C VAL A 154 -18.75 3.23 5.92
N GLN A 155 -19.77 3.75 6.61
CA GLN A 155 -21.01 3.04 6.94
C GLN A 155 -21.68 2.40 5.70
N ARG A 156 -21.73 3.09 4.56
CA ARG A 156 -22.35 2.58 3.31
C ARG A 156 -21.55 1.42 2.69
N GLU A 157 -20.22 1.50 2.73
CA GLU A 157 -19.33 0.45 2.20
C GLU A 157 -19.25 -0.75 3.18
N MET A 158 -19.58 -0.53 4.44
CA MET A 158 -19.61 -1.55 5.50
C MET A 158 -20.86 -2.43 5.47
N ASP A 159 -21.96 -1.98 4.90
CA ASP A 159 -23.14 -2.83 4.71
C ASP A 159 -22.85 -3.97 3.73
N ASP A 160 -21.98 -3.75 2.74
CA ASP A 160 -21.46 -4.77 1.82
C ASP A 160 -20.57 -5.83 2.51
N VAL A 161 -19.97 -5.53 3.66
CA VAL A 161 -19.04 -6.46 4.34
C VAL A 161 -19.76 -7.75 4.81
N ARG A 162 -21.07 -7.70 5.05
CA ARG A 162 -21.84 -8.87 5.44
C ARG A 162 -21.91 -9.91 4.32
N GLY A 163 -21.93 -9.47 3.07
CA GLY A 163 -21.98 -10.32 1.87
C GLY A 163 -20.63 -10.86 1.40
N ILE A 164 -19.52 -10.44 2.02
CA ILE A 164 -18.18 -10.84 1.57
C ILE A 164 -17.98 -12.33 1.78
N MET A 165 -17.58 -13.02 0.71
CA MET A 165 -17.32 -14.45 0.75
C MET A 165 -16.09 -14.76 1.61
N THR A 166 -16.18 -15.86 2.37
CA THR A 166 -15.04 -16.43 3.09
C THR A 166 -14.70 -17.79 2.48
N ARG A 167 -13.42 -18.01 2.19
CA ARG A 167 -12.90 -19.27 1.63
C ARG A 167 -11.72 -19.74 2.47
N ASN A 168 -11.46 -21.06 2.49
CA ASN A 168 -10.24 -21.59 3.06
C ASN A 168 -9.08 -21.35 2.07
N ILE A 169 -7.92 -20.89 2.55
CA ILE A 169 -6.72 -20.68 1.74
C ILE A 169 -6.23 -21.99 1.09
N GLU A 170 -6.46 -23.13 1.73
CA GLU A 170 -6.10 -24.45 1.19
C GLU A 170 -6.74 -24.72 -0.18
N GLY A 171 -7.89 -24.10 -0.44
CA GLY A 171 -8.56 -24.18 -1.75
C GLY A 171 -7.83 -23.41 -2.87
N LEU A 172 -6.82 -22.60 -2.55
CA LEU A 172 -5.96 -21.93 -3.54
C LEU A 172 -4.76 -22.78 -3.96
N LEU A 173 -4.45 -23.80 -3.15
CA LEU A 173 -3.28 -24.64 -3.39
C LEU A 173 -3.57 -25.66 -4.50
N GLU A 174 -2.57 -25.90 -5.30
CA GLU A 174 -2.61 -27.02 -6.24
C GLU A 174 -2.51 -28.35 -5.48
N ARG A 175 -3.04 -29.41 -6.09
CA ARG A 175 -3.09 -30.74 -5.45
C ARG A 175 -1.68 -31.23 -5.10
N GLY A 176 -1.36 -31.28 -3.80
CA GLY A 176 -0.04 -31.69 -3.28
C GLY A 176 0.84 -30.57 -2.78
N GLU A 177 0.44 -29.31 -2.97
CA GLU A 177 1.11 -28.17 -2.36
C GLU A 177 0.76 -28.05 -0.87
N ARG A 178 1.74 -27.72 -0.04
CA ARG A 178 1.55 -27.46 1.39
C ARG A 178 2.00 -26.03 1.68
N ILE A 179 1.15 -25.28 2.39
CA ILE A 179 1.42 -23.89 2.75
C ILE A 179 2.76 -23.75 3.49
N ASP A 180 3.04 -24.63 4.44
CA ASP A 180 4.28 -24.59 5.23
C ASP A 180 5.53 -24.67 4.34
N LEU A 181 5.52 -25.51 3.31
CA LEU A 181 6.63 -25.65 2.38
C LEU A 181 6.77 -24.46 1.42
N LEU A 182 5.66 -23.85 1.03
CA LEU A 182 5.65 -22.68 0.16
C LEU A 182 6.10 -21.42 0.92
N VAL A 183 5.67 -21.27 2.16
CA VAL A 183 6.09 -20.20 3.06
C VAL A 183 7.60 -20.26 3.29
N ASP A 184 8.16 -21.42 3.63
CA ASP A 184 9.61 -21.62 3.79
C ASP A 184 10.41 -21.28 2.53
N LYS A 185 9.88 -21.64 1.35
CA LYS A 185 10.52 -21.34 0.06
C LYS A 185 10.52 -19.83 -0.23
N THR A 186 9.44 -19.15 0.08
CA THR A 186 9.28 -17.71 -0.14
C THR A 186 10.15 -16.91 0.83
N ASP A 187 10.26 -17.33 2.10
CA ASP A 187 11.14 -16.70 3.10
C ASP A 187 12.63 -16.74 2.68
N ARG A 188 13.07 -17.81 2.06
CA ARG A 188 14.45 -17.92 1.52
C ARG A 188 14.71 -17.00 0.33
N LEU A 189 13.67 -16.64 -0.43
CA LEU A 189 13.76 -15.68 -1.55
C LEU A 189 13.58 -14.24 -1.07
N GLY A 190 12.92 -14.06 0.09
CA GLY A 190 12.52 -12.76 0.64
C GLY A 190 13.53 -12.14 1.61
N GLY A 191 14.85 -12.35 1.44
CA GLY A 191 15.91 -11.67 2.23
C GLY A 191 15.86 -10.14 2.24
N SER A 192 14.71 -9.55 1.96
CA SER A 192 14.46 -8.17 1.57
C SER A 192 14.19 -7.19 2.72
N ALA A 193 13.93 -7.64 3.94
CA ALA A 193 13.73 -6.71 5.06
C ALA A 193 14.99 -5.86 5.38
N ARG A 194 16.17 -6.37 5.05
CA ARG A 194 17.44 -5.62 5.15
C ARG A 194 17.70 -4.76 3.92
N GLU A 195 17.30 -5.20 2.75
CA GLU A 195 17.43 -4.49 1.47
C GLU A 195 16.46 -3.30 1.37
N PHE A 196 15.30 -3.41 2.02
CA PHE A 196 14.28 -2.37 2.15
C PHE A 196 14.82 -1.06 2.75
N ARG A 197 15.69 -1.15 3.77
CA ARG A 197 16.28 0.03 4.43
C ARG A 197 17.26 0.80 3.52
N VAL A 198 17.83 0.14 2.54
CA VAL A 198 18.83 0.73 1.63
C VAL A 198 18.17 1.33 0.38
N ARG A 199 17.14 0.67 -0.19
CA ARG A 199 16.47 1.12 -1.43
C ARG A 199 15.51 2.29 -1.23
N SER A 200 14.80 2.38 -0.10
CA SER A 200 13.89 3.51 0.16
C SER A 200 14.60 4.87 0.24
N ARG A 201 15.91 4.88 0.53
CA ARG A 201 16.75 6.10 0.47
C ARG A 201 17.07 6.53 -0.96
N GLY A 202 17.12 5.61 -1.91
CA GLY A 202 17.44 5.89 -3.30
C GLY A 202 16.28 6.52 -4.08
N LEU A 203 15.04 6.04 -3.88
CA LEU A 203 13.85 6.53 -4.58
C LEU A 203 13.45 7.94 -4.15
N LYS A 204 13.53 8.24 -2.85
CA LYS A 204 13.31 9.60 -2.34
C LYS A 204 14.27 10.62 -2.97
N ARG A 205 15.49 10.19 -3.28
CA ARG A 205 16.51 11.01 -3.95
C ARG A 205 16.21 11.22 -5.44
N GLN A 206 15.63 10.25 -6.13
CA GLN A 206 15.31 10.34 -7.55
C GLN A 206 14.09 11.23 -7.82
N MET A 207 13.04 11.15 -7.01
CA MET A 207 11.89 12.07 -7.06
C MET A 207 12.30 13.50 -6.66
N TRP A 208 13.19 13.65 -5.67
CA TRP A 208 13.73 14.94 -5.25
C TRP A 208 14.55 15.61 -6.37
N TRP A 209 15.34 14.84 -7.13
CA TRP A 209 16.12 15.34 -8.25
C TRP A 209 15.26 15.82 -9.44
N LYS A 210 14.11 15.22 -9.70
CA LYS A 210 13.15 15.72 -10.70
C LYS A 210 12.58 17.09 -10.30
N ASN A 211 12.20 17.24 -9.03
CA ASN A 211 11.72 18.52 -8.51
C ASN A 211 12.81 19.59 -8.44
N VAL A 212 14.05 19.22 -8.11
CA VAL A 212 15.20 20.16 -8.10
C VAL A 212 15.51 20.70 -9.49
N LYS A 213 15.43 19.88 -10.54
CA LYS A 213 15.61 20.33 -11.91
C LYS A 213 14.54 21.35 -12.31
N LEU A 214 13.30 21.10 -11.92
CA LEU A 214 12.16 22.01 -12.21
C LEU A 214 12.29 23.32 -11.42
N MET A 215 12.68 23.25 -10.14
CA MET A 215 13.00 24.46 -9.34
C MET A 215 14.18 25.25 -9.91
N ALA A 216 15.24 24.59 -10.35
CA ALA A 216 16.40 25.26 -10.95
C ALA A 216 16.00 25.98 -12.27
N LEU A 217 15.17 25.36 -13.09
CA LEU A 217 14.64 25.99 -14.31
C LEU A 217 13.79 27.23 -13.99
N LEU A 218 12.94 27.14 -12.97
CA LEU A 218 12.09 28.25 -12.53
C LEU A 218 12.93 29.44 -12.01
N VAL A 219 13.98 29.16 -11.20
CA VAL A 219 14.90 30.17 -10.72
C VAL A 219 15.66 30.84 -11.88
N LEU A 220 16.09 30.06 -12.88
CA LEU A 220 16.78 30.61 -14.06
C LEU A 220 15.86 31.56 -14.86
N VAL A 221 14.58 31.19 -15.04
CA VAL A 221 13.60 32.05 -15.71
C VAL A 221 13.40 33.38 -14.95
N ILE A 222 13.28 33.32 -13.62
CA ILE A 222 13.13 34.52 -12.79
C ILE A 222 14.35 35.43 -12.92
N VAL A 223 15.57 34.87 -12.90
CA VAL A 223 16.79 35.65 -13.08
C VAL A 223 16.85 36.33 -14.44
N LEU A 224 16.47 35.64 -15.53
CA LEU A 224 16.41 36.21 -16.85
C LEU A 224 15.41 37.39 -16.95
N ILE A 225 14.24 37.26 -16.30
CA ILE A 225 13.25 38.35 -16.26
C ILE A 225 13.81 39.57 -15.52
N ILE A 226 14.48 39.36 -14.37
CA ILE A 226 15.09 40.44 -13.61
C ILE A 226 16.18 41.16 -14.42
N VAL A 227 17.02 40.39 -15.12
CA VAL A 227 18.09 40.98 -16.00
C VAL A 227 17.47 41.78 -17.14
N ALA A 228 16.40 41.25 -17.76
CA ALA A 228 15.70 41.98 -18.83
C ALA A 228 15.08 43.30 -18.35
N ILE A 229 14.48 43.31 -17.15
CA ILE A 229 13.92 44.51 -16.52
C ILE A 229 15.04 45.54 -16.25
N VAL A 230 16.16 45.09 -15.68
CA VAL A 230 17.30 45.99 -15.38
C VAL A 230 17.87 46.62 -16.65
N ILE A 231 18.01 45.83 -17.73
CA ILE A 231 18.47 46.35 -19.02
C ILE A 231 17.45 47.34 -19.61
N ALA A 232 16.14 47.04 -19.56
CA ALA A 232 15.11 47.93 -20.01
C ALA A 232 15.08 49.26 -19.26
N VAL A 233 15.21 49.24 -17.95
CA VAL A 233 15.28 50.44 -17.10
C VAL A 233 16.53 51.24 -17.41
N LYS A 234 17.68 50.57 -17.57
CA LYS A 234 18.93 51.27 -17.91
C LYS A 234 18.89 51.94 -19.27
N ASN A 235 18.26 51.32 -20.28
CA ASN A 235 18.07 51.89 -21.61
C ASN A 235 16.99 52.99 -21.65
N ALA A 236 16.06 53.02 -20.66
CA ALA A 236 15.04 54.07 -20.56
C ALA A 236 15.52 55.31 -19.77
N THR A 237 16.60 55.15 -18.97
CA THR A 237 17.17 56.25 -18.12
C THR A 237 18.47 56.79 -18.61
N GLY A 238 19.05 56.30 -19.70
CA GLY A 238 20.23 56.86 -20.43
C GLY A 238 19.83 57.39 -21.78
#